data_3a6f83b25b65a1674d80a57497cd2850
#
_entry.id   3a6f83b25b65a1674d80a57497cd2850
#
_cell.length_a   1.000
_cell.length_b   1.000
_cell.length_c   1.000
_cell.angle_alpha   90.00
_cell.angle_beta   90.00
_cell.angle_gamma   90.00
#
_symmetry.space_group_name_H-M   'P 1'
#
loop_
_entity.id
_entity.type
_entity.pdbx_description
1 polymer ?
#
loop_
_entity_poly.entity_id
_entity_poly.type
_entity_poly.pdbx_seq_one_letter_code
_entity_poly.pdbx_strand_id
1 'polypeptide(L)'
;MDDNLSEIGLIGLAVMGQNLALNIADHGFRISVYNRTSSKTKAFVESNPNTPGGLVDCESLEDLVSSIQRPRKIILLVQAGEATDAVINSLLPHLDKGDIIIDGGNAKWTDTIRREKELKGKGFHLIGSGVSGGEEGARFGPSLMPGGDLEAWATLEPIWQSIAAKVDPENGKPLEGAEPGKPIEGGFPCSAYIGPNGAGHYVKMVHNGIEYGDMQMICEAYDLMQRLLDLTPLEMGEIFNDWNKGSLDSFLIEITADILKQADPRTGKPFVDIVLDTAGQKGTGKWTSVNALDMGVPAPTVSEAVFARCLSAVKEERVAAESVLSGPEHSFSGDKVEFVKAIRDALYCSKICSYAQGFQLMREAQNEYDWELNFGEIAQIWRGGCIIRAAFLQKITEAYERDPSLANLLLDPYFRDSIAAAQANWRKVVATAAEHGVPIPTFASALAYYDGYRCARLPQNLLQAQRDYFGAHTYERTDEERGNFFHIDWPESERVELAT
;
A
#
# COMPACT_ATOMS: atom_id res chain seq x y z
N MET A 1 28.31 -10.74 -28.59
CA MET A 1 27.10 -11.15 -27.85
C MET A 1 26.21 -11.84 -28.86
N ASP A 2 25.57 -12.94 -28.48
CA ASP A 2 24.69 -13.65 -29.42
C ASP A 2 23.43 -12.78 -29.56
N ASP A 3 23.27 -12.08 -30.66
CA ASP A 3 22.21 -11.07 -30.91
C ASP A 3 20.78 -11.65 -30.87
N ASN A 4 20.63 -12.91 -30.50
CA ASN A 4 19.37 -13.65 -30.51
C ASN A 4 18.84 -14.01 -29.10
N LEU A 5 19.60 -13.75 -28.02
CA LEU A 5 19.18 -14.03 -26.66
C LEU A 5 18.39 -12.89 -26.05
N SER A 6 17.42 -13.23 -25.21
CA SER A 6 16.63 -12.25 -24.45
C SER A 6 17.42 -11.66 -23.28
N GLU A 7 17.15 -10.42 -22.94
CA GLU A 7 17.80 -9.73 -21.81
C GLU A 7 17.17 -10.14 -20.49
N ILE A 8 15.92 -10.61 -20.51
CA ILE A 8 15.14 -10.98 -19.32
C ILE A 8 14.08 -12.03 -19.68
N GLY A 9 13.65 -12.81 -18.70
CA GLY A 9 12.55 -13.75 -18.81
C GLY A 9 11.42 -13.45 -17.84
N LEU A 10 10.21 -13.93 -18.16
CA LEU A 10 9.05 -13.78 -17.30
C LEU A 10 8.23 -15.07 -17.25
N ILE A 11 7.89 -15.51 -16.04
CA ILE A 11 7.03 -16.64 -15.76
C ILE A 11 5.70 -16.17 -15.16
N GLY A 12 4.60 -16.54 -15.80
CA GLY A 12 3.25 -16.26 -15.33
C GLY A 12 2.56 -15.16 -16.15
N LEU A 13 1.76 -15.58 -17.13
CA LEU A 13 1.03 -14.70 -18.06
C LEU A 13 -0.45 -14.53 -17.66
N ALA A 14 -0.68 -14.18 -16.38
CA ALA A 14 -1.95 -13.55 -15.97
C ALA A 14 -1.92 -12.06 -16.36
N VAL A 15 -2.97 -11.31 -16.07
CA VAL A 15 -3.13 -9.90 -16.46
C VAL A 15 -1.86 -9.07 -16.20
N MET A 16 -1.35 -9.10 -14.97
CA MET A 16 -0.13 -8.35 -14.60
C MET A 16 1.11 -8.79 -15.39
N GLY A 17 1.29 -10.11 -15.59
CA GLY A 17 2.45 -10.64 -16.30
C GLY A 17 2.46 -10.28 -17.77
N GLN A 18 1.31 -10.35 -18.45
CA GLN A 18 1.19 -9.95 -19.84
C GLN A 18 1.51 -8.46 -20.01
N ASN A 19 0.93 -7.60 -19.18
CA ASN A 19 1.14 -6.15 -19.24
C ASN A 19 2.58 -5.75 -18.93
N LEU A 20 3.21 -6.37 -17.92
CA LEU A 20 4.62 -6.10 -17.62
C LEU A 20 5.56 -6.60 -18.74
N ALA A 21 5.28 -7.75 -19.34
CA ALA A 21 6.06 -8.25 -20.47
C ALA A 21 5.98 -7.31 -21.69
N LEU A 22 4.80 -6.79 -21.99
CA LEU A 22 4.60 -5.80 -23.06
C LEU A 22 5.32 -4.48 -22.74
N ASN A 23 5.26 -4.01 -21.50
CA ASN A 23 5.97 -2.82 -21.08
C ASN A 23 7.48 -2.96 -21.29
N ILE A 24 8.08 -4.08 -20.87
CA ILE A 24 9.49 -4.39 -21.06
C ILE A 24 9.83 -4.40 -22.56
N ALA A 25 9.02 -5.07 -23.38
CA ALA A 25 9.23 -5.16 -24.82
C ALA A 25 9.06 -3.80 -25.52
N ASP A 26 8.13 -2.95 -25.09
CA ASP A 26 7.92 -1.61 -25.63
C ASP A 26 9.11 -0.68 -25.38
N HIS A 27 9.86 -0.92 -24.29
CA HIS A 27 11.11 -0.20 -24.00
C HIS A 27 12.35 -0.77 -24.73
N GLY A 28 12.13 -1.66 -25.69
CA GLY A 28 13.20 -2.21 -26.54
C GLY A 28 13.96 -3.39 -25.99
N PHE A 29 13.61 -3.88 -24.79
CA PHE A 29 14.24 -5.08 -24.23
C PHE A 29 13.59 -6.34 -24.77
N ARG A 30 14.41 -7.27 -25.27
CA ARG A 30 13.93 -8.58 -25.71
C ARG A 30 13.59 -9.43 -24.51
N ILE A 31 12.38 -9.97 -24.47
CA ILE A 31 11.88 -10.75 -23.31
C ILE A 31 11.40 -12.12 -23.74
N SER A 32 11.84 -13.16 -23.01
CA SER A 32 11.34 -14.52 -23.12
C SER A 32 10.22 -14.77 -22.12
N VAL A 33 9.11 -15.34 -22.56
CA VAL A 33 7.93 -15.52 -21.73
C VAL A 33 7.51 -16.99 -21.66
N TYR A 34 7.11 -17.40 -20.46
CA TYR A 34 6.64 -18.75 -20.20
C TYR A 34 5.41 -18.76 -19.30
N ASN A 35 4.48 -19.63 -19.60
CA ASN A 35 3.34 -19.93 -18.74
C ASN A 35 3.07 -21.43 -18.73
N ARG A 36 2.69 -22.00 -17.58
CA ARG A 36 2.41 -23.44 -17.42
C ARG A 36 1.47 -23.99 -18.50
N THR A 37 0.53 -23.18 -18.99
CA THR A 37 -0.31 -23.51 -20.13
C THR A 37 0.33 -22.92 -21.40
N SER A 38 1.06 -23.71 -22.16
CA SER A 38 1.83 -23.27 -23.34
C SER A 38 0.98 -22.58 -24.41
N SER A 39 -0.28 -23.03 -24.61
CA SER A 39 -1.20 -22.37 -25.54
C SER A 39 -1.46 -20.89 -25.20
N LYS A 40 -1.41 -20.50 -23.91
CA LYS A 40 -1.52 -19.10 -23.49
C LYS A 40 -0.28 -18.29 -23.89
N THR A 41 0.92 -18.87 -23.74
CA THR A 41 2.17 -18.23 -24.13
C THR A 41 2.17 -17.95 -25.62
N LYS A 42 1.87 -18.97 -26.42
CA LYS A 42 1.80 -18.88 -27.87
C LYS A 42 0.78 -17.82 -28.34
N ALA A 43 -0.45 -17.88 -27.83
CA ALA A 43 -1.49 -16.92 -28.16
C ALA A 43 -1.11 -15.47 -27.78
N PHE A 44 -0.44 -15.28 -26.64
CA PHE A 44 0.04 -13.97 -26.21
C PHE A 44 1.09 -13.41 -27.16
N VAL A 45 2.10 -14.19 -27.54
CA VAL A 45 3.17 -13.75 -28.46
C VAL A 45 2.60 -13.50 -29.87
N GLU A 46 1.77 -14.40 -30.40
CA GLU A 46 1.12 -14.23 -31.72
C GLU A 46 0.21 -13.00 -31.78
N SER A 47 -0.42 -12.61 -30.66
CA SER A 47 -1.26 -11.41 -30.60
C SER A 47 -0.48 -10.11 -30.51
N ASN A 48 0.84 -10.16 -30.26
CA ASN A 48 1.70 -8.98 -30.05
C ASN A 48 2.98 -9.04 -30.94
N PRO A 49 2.87 -9.19 -32.27
CA PRO A 49 4.02 -9.44 -33.15
C PRO A 49 4.94 -8.24 -33.38
N ASN A 50 4.49 -7.03 -33.04
CA ASN A 50 5.16 -5.77 -33.39
C ASN A 50 5.70 -5.02 -32.17
N THR A 51 6.06 -5.72 -31.08
CA THR A 51 6.69 -5.09 -29.92
C THR A 51 8.14 -4.71 -30.25
N PRO A 52 8.62 -3.52 -29.91
CA PRO A 52 9.97 -3.04 -30.27
C PRO A 52 11.12 -3.97 -29.86
N GLY A 53 11.13 -4.46 -28.60
CA GLY A 53 12.16 -5.39 -28.11
C GLY A 53 11.95 -6.85 -28.55
N GLY A 54 10.71 -7.20 -28.88
CA GLY A 54 10.31 -8.54 -29.27
C GLY A 54 10.01 -9.49 -28.09
N LEU A 55 9.07 -10.39 -28.34
CA LEU A 55 8.65 -11.44 -27.40
C LEU A 55 9.11 -12.80 -27.92
N VAL A 56 9.66 -13.63 -27.04
CA VAL A 56 10.07 -15.01 -27.36
C VAL A 56 9.15 -15.99 -26.63
N ASP A 57 8.45 -16.81 -27.39
CA ASP A 57 7.61 -17.90 -26.86
C ASP A 57 8.48 -19.07 -26.38
N CYS A 58 8.28 -19.51 -25.14
CA CYS A 58 8.98 -20.65 -24.56
C CYS A 58 7.98 -21.75 -24.15
N GLU A 59 8.21 -22.96 -24.60
CA GLU A 59 7.33 -24.11 -24.33
C GLU A 59 7.66 -24.81 -23.01
N SER A 60 8.90 -24.66 -22.51
CA SER A 60 9.40 -25.26 -21.27
C SER A 60 10.24 -24.28 -20.46
N LEU A 61 10.53 -24.62 -19.19
CA LEU A 61 11.48 -23.87 -18.36
C LEU A 61 12.92 -23.95 -18.92
N GLU A 62 13.28 -25.07 -19.53
CA GLU A 62 14.58 -25.26 -20.18
C GLU A 62 14.72 -24.33 -21.38
N ASP A 63 13.68 -24.23 -22.23
CA ASP A 63 13.64 -23.29 -23.36
C ASP A 63 13.75 -21.85 -22.86
N LEU A 64 12.99 -21.48 -21.83
CA LEU A 64 13.05 -20.16 -21.24
C LEU A 64 14.47 -19.83 -20.78
N VAL A 65 15.08 -20.69 -19.98
CA VAL A 65 16.41 -20.45 -19.39
C VAL A 65 17.48 -20.37 -20.48
N SER A 66 17.41 -21.26 -21.51
CA SER A 66 18.37 -21.26 -22.62
C SER A 66 18.28 -20.05 -23.54
N SER A 67 17.10 -19.40 -23.60
CA SER A 67 16.86 -18.22 -24.44
C SER A 67 17.31 -16.89 -23.82
N ILE A 68 17.80 -16.89 -22.57
CA ILE A 68 18.17 -15.67 -21.83
C ILE A 68 19.69 -15.54 -21.68
N GLN A 69 20.22 -14.37 -21.92
CA GLN A 69 21.65 -14.06 -21.73
C GLN A 69 22.06 -14.08 -20.24
N ARG A 70 23.31 -14.48 -19.97
CA ARG A 70 23.88 -14.53 -18.61
C ARG A 70 24.45 -13.17 -18.15
N PRO A 71 24.33 -12.85 -16.84
CA PRO A 71 23.55 -13.55 -15.84
C PRO A 71 22.05 -13.45 -16.17
N ARG A 72 21.36 -14.59 -16.12
CA ARG A 72 19.94 -14.64 -16.45
C ARG A 72 19.11 -13.89 -15.41
N LYS A 73 18.13 -13.13 -15.86
CA LYS A 73 17.16 -12.40 -15.04
C LYS A 73 15.77 -12.97 -15.32
N ILE A 74 15.11 -13.55 -14.32
CA ILE A 74 13.82 -14.22 -14.51
C ILE A 74 12.80 -13.71 -13.51
N ILE A 75 11.77 -13.02 -14.02
CA ILE A 75 10.66 -12.48 -13.24
C ILE A 75 9.63 -13.58 -12.98
N LEU A 76 9.19 -13.70 -11.74
CA LEU A 76 8.08 -14.53 -11.32
C LEU A 76 6.86 -13.65 -11.02
N LEU A 77 5.78 -13.81 -11.78
CA LEU A 77 4.48 -13.21 -11.53
C LEU A 77 3.44 -14.29 -11.32
N VAL A 78 3.62 -15.05 -10.25
CA VAL A 78 2.77 -16.15 -9.82
C VAL A 78 2.11 -15.86 -8.46
N GLN A 79 1.21 -16.73 -8.03
CA GLN A 79 0.60 -16.61 -6.71
C GLN A 79 1.67 -16.65 -5.61
N ALA A 80 1.62 -15.71 -4.67
CA ALA A 80 2.52 -15.67 -3.53
C ALA A 80 2.40 -16.91 -2.63
N GLY A 81 3.48 -17.23 -1.90
CA GLY A 81 3.54 -18.37 -0.99
C GLY A 81 4.10 -19.62 -1.69
N GLU A 82 3.50 -20.78 -1.43
CA GLU A 82 3.98 -22.09 -1.90
C GLU A 82 4.13 -22.20 -3.43
N ALA A 83 3.27 -21.49 -4.19
CA ALA A 83 3.36 -21.49 -5.65
C ALA A 83 4.67 -20.83 -6.15
N THR A 84 5.12 -19.76 -5.48
CA THR A 84 6.42 -19.13 -5.77
C THR A 84 7.57 -20.09 -5.45
N ASP A 85 7.53 -20.75 -4.29
CA ASP A 85 8.55 -21.75 -3.90
C ASP A 85 8.61 -22.92 -4.91
N ALA A 86 7.46 -23.41 -5.37
CA ALA A 86 7.40 -24.48 -6.36
C ALA A 86 8.03 -24.07 -7.71
N VAL A 87 7.78 -22.84 -8.17
CA VAL A 87 8.39 -22.33 -9.42
C VAL A 87 9.89 -22.16 -9.26
N ILE A 88 10.36 -21.59 -8.15
CA ILE A 88 11.79 -21.46 -7.85
C ILE A 88 12.46 -22.84 -7.88
N ASN A 89 11.90 -23.83 -7.18
CA ASN A 89 12.46 -25.18 -7.13
C ASN A 89 12.50 -25.86 -8.50
N SER A 90 11.51 -25.58 -9.36
CA SER A 90 11.49 -26.11 -10.73
C SER A 90 12.50 -25.44 -11.66
N LEU A 91 12.85 -24.16 -11.38
CA LEU A 91 13.86 -23.41 -12.15
C LEU A 91 15.29 -23.80 -11.80
N LEU A 92 15.58 -24.03 -10.51
CA LEU A 92 16.94 -24.25 -10.01
C LEU A 92 17.78 -25.27 -10.79
N PRO A 93 17.24 -26.42 -11.27
CA PRO A 93 18.02 -27.38 -12.04
C PRO A 93 18.53 -26.86 -13.40
N HIS A 94 17.93 -25.81 -13.94
CA HIS A 94 18.26 -25.23 -15.25
C HIS A 94 19.14 -23.97 -15.13
N LEU A 95 19.28 -23.40 -13.92
CA LEU A 95 20.02 -22.17 -13.69
C LEU A 95 21.49 -22.40 -13.39
N ASP A 96 22.33 -21.43 -13.71
CA ASP A 96 23.74 -21.39 -13.33
C ASP A 96 23.96 -20.43 -12.16
N LYS A 97 25.06 -20.63 -11.43
CA LYS A 97 25.44 -19.70 -10.36
C LYS A 97 25.60 -18.27 -10.89
N GLY A 98 25.09 -17.31 -10.14
CA GLY A 98 25.04 -15.91 -10.53
C GLY A 98 23.78 -15.50 -11.26
N ASP A 99 22.89 -16.44 -11.63
CA ASP A 99 21.59 -16.10 -12.20
C ASP A 99 20.67 -15.46 -11.13
N ILE A 100 19.75 -14.62 -11.58
CA ILE A 100 18.92 -13.75 -10.75
C ILE A 100 17.45 -14.14 -10.90
N ILE A 101 16.81 -14.45 -9.80
CA ILE A 101 15.35 -14.64 -9.71
C ILE A 101 14.75 -13.33 -9.17
N ILE A 102 13.67 -12.86 -9.80
CA ILE A 102 12.95 -11.65 -9.41
C ILE A 102 11.53 -12.04 -9.04
N ASP A 103 11.20 -12.00 -7.74
CA ASP A 103 9.82 -12.20 -7.29
C ASP A 103 9.07 -10.87 -7.42
N GLY A 104 8.24 -10.74 -8.47
CA GLY A 104 7.41 -9.56 -8.76
C GLY A 104 6.00 -9.67 -8.15
N GLY A 105 5.71 -10.72 -7.39
CA GLY A 105 4.43 -10.93 -6.74
C GLY A 105 4.23 -10.06 -5.49
N ASN A 106 3.00 -10.07 -4.94
CA ASN A 106 2.74 -9.49 -3.62
C ASN A 106 3.12 -10.51 -2.53
N ALA A 107 4.41 -10.79 -2.40
CA ALA A 107 4.92 -11.79 -1.45
C ALA A 107 5.03 -11.22 -0.02
N LYS A 108 4.93 -12.10 0.97
CA LYS A 108 5.24 -11.75 2.35
C LYS A 108 6.76 -11.57 2.49
N TRP A 109 7.20 -10.45 3.05
CA TRP A 109 8.62 -10.11 3.16
C TRP A 109 9.45 -11.17 3.91
N THR A 110 8.86 -11.86 4.89
CA THR A 110 9.52 -12.95 5.64
C THR A 110 9.82 -14.15 4.75
N ASP A 111 8.95 -14.45 3.77
CA ASP A 111 9.23 -15.49 2.78
C ASP A 111 10.36 -15.06 1.84
N THR A 112 10.40 -13.78 1.48
CA THR A 112 11.47 -13.22 0.65
C THR A 112 12.82 -13.28 1.36
N ILE A 113 12.87 -12.92 2.64
CA ILE A 113 14.09 -13.04 3.48
C ILE A 113 14.56 -14.51 3.51
N ARG A 114 13.65 -15.45 3.75
CA ARG A 114 13.95 -16.89 3.75
C ARG A 114 14.50 -17.35 2.41
N ARG A 115 13.79 -17.03 1.31
CA ARG A 115 14.17 -17.40 -0.06
C ARG A 115 15.53 -16.85 -0.46
N GLU A 116 15.77 -15.56 -0.16
CA GLU A 116 17.06 -14.94 -0.47
C GLU A 116 18.21 -15.65 0.24
N LYS A 117 18.08 -15.94 1.52
CA LYS A 117 19.08 -16.68 2.30
C LYS A 117 19.34 -18.08 1.71
N GLU A 118 18.29 -18.82 1.35
CA GLU A 118 18.38 -20.15 0.75
C GLU A 118 19.04 -20.13 -0.62
N LEU A 119 18.69 -19.17 -1.47
CA LEU A 119 19.23 -19.04 -2.83
C LEU A 119 20.68 -18.57 -2.82
N LYS A 120 21.02 -17.59 -1.98
CA LYS A 120 22.39 -17.12 -1.78
C LYS A 120 23.31 -18.25 -1.34
N GLY A 121 22.87 -19.14 -0.44
CA GLY A 121 23.60 -20.33 -0.04
C GLY A 121 23.88 -21.33 -1.17
N LYS A 122 23.11 -21.26 -2.26
CA LYS A 122 23.27 -22.08 -3.47
C LYS A 122 24.01 -21.34 -4.59
N GLY A 123 24.33 -20.06 -4.41
CA GLY A 123 25.03 -19.21 -5.37
C GLY A 123 24.14 -18.51 -6.39
N PHE A 124 22.85 -18.33 -6.07
CA PHE A 124 21.87 -17.55 -6.85
C PHE A 124 21.52 -16.26 -6.15
N HIS A 125 21.02 -15.28 -6.92
CA HIS A 125 20.54 -14.01 -6.40
C HIS A 125 19.02 -13.96 -6.39
N LEU A 126 18.44 -13.24 -5.42
CA LEU A 126 17.01 -12.93 -5.37
C LEU A 126 16.81 -11.42 -5.25
N ILE A 127 15.88 -10.90 -6.06
CA ILE A 127 15.29 -9.57 -5.91
C ILE A 127 13.80 -9.76 -5.61
N GLY A 128 13.33 -9.25 -4.47
CA GLY A 128 11.91 -9.10 -4.20
C GLY A 128 11.46 -7.72 -4.63
N SER A 129 10.67 -7.63 -5.70
CA SER A 129 10.25 -6.36 -6.27
C SER A 129 8.74 -6.18 -6.20
N GLY A 130 8.27 -5.32 -5.29
CA GLY A 130 6.88 -4.88 -5.31
C GLY A 130 6.57 -4.17 -6.62
N VAL A 131 5.49 -4.58 -7.29
CA VAL A 131 4.97 -3.95 -8.51
C VAL A 131 3.60 -3.35 -8.19
N SER A 132 3.43 -2.05 -8.42
CA SER A 132 2.18 -1.34 -8.19
C SER A 132 1.59 -0.77 -9.48
N GLY A 133 0.39 -0.19 -9.41
CA GLY A 133 -0.28 0.48 -10.53
C GLY A 133 -1.39 -0.33 -11.22
N GLY A 134 -1.64 -1.56 -10.76
CA GLY A 134 -2.66 -2.42 -11.36
C GLY A 134 -2.31 -2.80 -12.82
N GLU A 135 -3.34 -3.10 -13.59
CA GLU A 135 -3.20 -3.52 -15.00
C GLU A 135 -2.54 -2.43 -15.86
N GLU A 136 -3.06 -1.22 -15.77
CA GLU A 136 -2.61 -0.07 -16.55
C GLU A 136 -1.18 0.35 -16.15
N GLY A 137 -0.90 0.42 -14.84
CA GLY A 137 0.44 0.71 -14.36
C GLY A 137 1.46 -0.33 -14.83
N ALA A 138 1.16 -1.62 -14.74
CA ALA A 138 2.05 -2.67 -15.26
C ALA A 138 2.33 -2.50 -16.76
N ARG A 139 1.34 -2.02 -17.53
CA ARG A 139 1.43 -1.83 -18.98
C ARG A 139 2.21 -0.59 -19.38
N PHE A 140 2.02 0.53 -18.70
CA PHE A 140 2.48 1.84 -19.16
C PHE A 140 3.45 2.55 -18.21
N GLY A 141 3.73 1.96 -17.06
CA GLY A 141 4.67 2.46 -16.08
C GLY A 141 4.24 2.16 -14.65
N PRO A 142 4.75 1.10 -14.04
CA PRO A 142 4.50 0.78 -12.63
C PRO A 142 5.40 1.60 -11.70
N SER A 143 4.96 1.77 -10.45
CA SER A 143 5.88 2.03 -9.35
C SER A 143 6.53 0.72 -8.92
N LEU A 144 7.86 0.69 -8.87
CA LEU A 144 8.65 -0.50 -8.60
C LEU A 144 9.47 -0.34 -7.32
N MET A 145 9.36 -1.33 -6.43
CA MET A 145 10.00 -1.35 -5.10
C MET A 145 10.93 -2.56 -4.98
N PRO A 146 12.08 -2.56 -5.69
CA PRO A 146 13.04 -3.66 -5.63
C PRO A 146 13.82 -3.65 -4.32
N GLY A 147 14.00 -4.82 -3.73
CA GLY A 147 14.88 -5.08 -2.61
C GLY A 147 15.55 -6.45 -2.74
N GLY A 148 16.69 -6.65 -2.09
CA GLY A 148 17.43 -7.89 -2.15
C GLY A 148 18.92 -7.69 -2.42
N ASP A 149 19.53 -8.56 -3.19
CA ASP A 149 20.97 -8.51 -3.48
C ASP A 149 21.35 -7.29 -4.32
N LEU A 150 22.24 -6.45 -3.78
CA LEU A 150 22.66 -5.19 -4.41
C LEU A 150 23.44 -5.41 -5.73
N GLU A 151 24.21 -6.50 -5.82
CA GLU A 151 24.93 -6.84 -7.05
C GLU A 151 23.96 -7.23 -8.17
N ALA A 152 22.93 -8.00 -7.83
CA ALA A 152 21.86 -8.33 -8.74
C ALA A 152 21.05 -7.09 -9.16
N TRP A 153 20.79 -6.18 -8.23
CA TRP A 153 20.11 -4.92 -8.51
C TRP A 153 20.85 -4.11 -9.58
N ALA A 154 22.17 -3.95 -9.47
CA ALA A 154 22.94 -3.19 -10.43
C ALA A 154 22.79 -3.66 -11.89
N THR A 155 22.47 -4.95 -12.10
CA THR A 155 22.21 -5.50 -13.45
C THR A 155 20.76 -5.37 -13.90
N LEU A 156 19.83 -5.22 -12.95
CA LEU A 156 18.39 -5.10 -13.19
C LEU A 156 17.95 -3.66 -13.33
N GLU A 157 18.62 -2.75 -12.63
CA GLU A 157 18.29 -1.32 -12.53
C GLU A 157 17.98 -0.66 -13.87
N PRO A 158 18.79 -0.83 -14.95
CA PRO A 158 18.51 -0.19 -16.24
C PRO A 158 17.14 -0.57 -16.82
N ILE A 159 16.72 -1.83 -16.66
CA ILE A 159 15.40 -2.29 -17.11
C ILE A 159 14.31 -1.69 -16.22
N TRP A 160 14.47 -1.76 -14.88
CA TRP A 160 13.47 -1.28 -13.93
C TRP A 160 13.24 0.23 -14.03
N GLN A 161 14.32 0.99 -14.17
CA GLN A 161 14.21 2.43 -14.35
C GLN A 161 13.58 2.80 -15.71
N SER A 162 13.82 2.03 -16.77
CA SER A 162 13.19 2.28 -18.07
C SER A 162 11.68 2.07 -18.02
N ILE A 163 11.22 0.94 -17.47
CA ILE A 163 9.82 0.53 -17.50
C ILE A 163 8.94 1.18 -16.42
N ALA A 164 9.54 1.81 -15.39
CA ALA A 164 8.81 2.48 -14.34
C ALA A 164 8.05 3.71 -14.84
N ALA A 165 6.97 4.06 -14.14
CA ALA A 165 6.32 5.35 -14.32
C ALA A 165 7.33 6.48 -14.21
N LYS A 166 7.08 7.58 -14.92
CA LYS A 166 7.92 8.78 -14.89
C LYS A 166 7.14 9.93 -14.27
N VAL A 167 7.83 10.74 -13.50
CA VAL A 167 7.28 12.00 -12.97
C VAL A 167 8.15 13.17 -13.44
N ASP A 168 7.50 14.32 -13.55
CA ASP A 168 8.18 15.58 -13.85
C ASP A 168 9.13 15.92 -12.69
N PRO A 169 10.42 16.16 -12.93
CA PRO A 169 11.40 16.45 -11.89
C PRO A 169 11.13 17.75 -11.13
N GLU A 170 10.44 18.72 -11.75
CA GLU A 170 10.21 20.05 -11.15
C GLU A 170 8.99 20.07 -10.24
N ASN A 171 7.90 19.39 -10.62
CA ASN A 171 6.64 19.46 -9.90
C ASN A 171 6.14 18.12 -9.34
N GLY A 172 6.85 17.01 -9.65
CA GLY A 172 6.53 15.66 -9.16
C GLY A 172 5.25 15.04 -9.73
N LYS A 173 4.63 15.65 -10.74
CA LYS A 173 3.42 15.10 -11.37
C LYS A 173 3.76 13.96 -12.31
N PRO A 174 2.91 12.93 -12.40
CA PRO A 174 3.08 11.88 -13.41
C PRO A 174 3.15 12.44 -14.82
N LEU A 175 4.07 11.89 -15.61
CA LEU A 175 4.08 12.10 -17.05
C LEU A 175 3.08 11.11 -17.66
N GLU A 176 2.24 11.60 -18.54
CA GLU A 176 1.14 10.85 -19.17
C GLU A 176 1.36 10.74 -20.69
N GLY A 177 0.59 9.88 -21.35
CA GLY A 177 0.59 9.74 -22.80
C GLY A 177 1.41 8.56 -23.32
N ALA A 178 1.76 7.58 -22.48
CA ALA A 178 2.30 6.30 -22.95
C ALA A 178 1.26 5.57 -23.82
N GLU A 179 1.73 5.05 -24.95
CA GLU A 179 0.94 4.21 -25.87
C GLU A 179 1.68 2.91 -26.16
N PRO A 180 1.01 1.85 -26.62
CA PRO A 180 1.69 0.63 -27.07
C PRO A 180 2.80 0.93 -28.07
N GLY A 181 4.03 0.49 -27.77
CA GLY A 181 5.22 0.75 -28.58
C GLY A 181 5.78 2.17 -28.51
N LYS A 182 5.20 3.04 -27.68
CA LYS A 182 5.65 4.42 -27.47
C LYS A 182 5.71 4.74 -25.97
N PRO A 183 6.74 4.27 -25.27
CA PRO A 183 6.92 4.56 -23.86
C PRO A 183 7.23 6.05 -23.62
N ILE A 184 7.02 6.50 -22.38
CA ILE A 184 7.42 7.84 -21.96
C ILE A 184 8.95 7.89 -21.82
N GLU A 185 9.57 8.83 -22.51
CA GLU A 185 11.00 9.12 -22.40
C GLU A 185 11.25 10.29 -21.44
N GLY A 186 12.36 10.21 -20.69
CA GLY A 186 12.76 11.25 -19.74
C GLY A 186 11.96 11.20 -18.44
N GLY A 187 12.05 12.27 -17.64
CA GLY A 187 11.43 12.33 -16.30
C GLY A 187 12.20 11.53 -15.24
N PHE A 188 11.71 11.59 -14.00
CA PHE A 188 12.27 10.85 -12.88
C PHE A 188 11.54 9.50 -12.73
N PRO A 189 12.25 8.36 -12.74
CA PRO A 189 11.61 7.05 -12.67
C PRO A 189 11.06 6.75 -11.28
N CYS A 190 9.86 6.19 -11.20
CA CYS A 190 9.24 5.70 -9.97
C CYS A 190 9.77 4.29 -9.61
N SER A 191 11.07 4.15 -9.57
CA SER A 191 11.79 2.93 -9.18
C SER A 191 13.08 3.29 -8.48
N ALA A 192 13.31 2.73 -7.29
CA ALA A 192 14.54 2.89 -6.52
C ALA A 192 14.81 1.62 -5.72
N TYR A 193 16.09 1.34 -5.45
CA TYR A 193 16.47 0.24 -4.56
C TYR A 193 16.05 0.55 -3.13
N ILE A 194 15.20 -0.31 -2.57
CA ILE A 194 14.62 -0.07 -1.24
C ILE A 194 15.58 -0.50 -0.12
N GLY A 195 16.27 -1.61 -0.28
CA GLY A 195 17.15 -2.16 0.74
C GLY A 195 17.35 -3.67 0.58
N PRO A 196 18.13 -4.30 1.48
CA PRO A 196 18.48 -5.71 1.36
C PRO A 196 17.26 -6.63 1.58
N ASN A 197 17.40 -7.85 1.16
CA ASN A 197 16.49 -8.99 1.37
C ASN A 197 14.99 -8.67 1.14
N GLY A 198 14.15 -8.74 2.18
CA GLY A 198 12.69 -8.53 2.07
C GLY A 198 12.23 -7.08 2.04
N ALA A 199 13.12 -6.07 2.07
CA ALA A 199 12.77 -4.65 2.21
C ALA A 199 11.79 -4.15 1.13
N GLY A 200 11.99 -4.54 -0.14
CA GLY A 200 11.10 -4.15 -1.24
C GLY A 200 9.67 -4.65 -1.05
N HIS A 201 9.51 -5.92 -0.71
CA HIS A 201 8.17 -6.48 -0.44
C HIS A 201 7.54 -5.93 0.84
N TYR A 202 8.34 -5.58 1.84
CA TYR A 202 7.85 -4.93 3.05
C TYR A 202 7.26 -3.55 2.76
N VAL A 203 8.00 -2.71 2.04
CA VAL A 203 7.54 -1.39 1.63
C VAL A 203 6.29 -1.49 0.75
N LYS A 204 6.24 -2.48 -0.15
CA LYS A 204 5.01 -2.75 -0.94
C LYS A 204 3.85 -3.20 -0.07
N MET A 205 4.07 -4.01 0.96
CA MET A 205 3.02 -4.41 1.91
C MET A 205 2.46 -3.19 2.66
N VAL A 206 3.32 -2.31 3.17
CA VAL A 206 2.89 -1.09 3.87
C VAL A 206 2.15 -0.14 2.92
N HIS A 207 2.66 0.03 1.67
CA HIS A 207 1.94 0.74 0.61
C HIS A 207 0.50 0.23 0.47
N ASN A 208 0.32 -1.09 0.39
CA ASN A 208 -1.02 -1.67 0.28
C ASN A 208 -1.85 -1.48 1.57
N GLY A 209 -1.24 -1.46 2.74
CA GLY A 209 -1.93 -1.13 3.99
C GLY A 209 -2.50 0.30 3.98
N ILE A 210 -1.70 1.26 3.54
CA ILE A 210 -2.13 2.65 3.34
C ILE A 210 -3.26 2.73 2.29
N GLU A 211 -3.15 2.00 1.18
CA GLU A 211 -4.18 1.88 0.16
C GLU A 211 -5.53 1.43 0.74
N TYR A 212 -5.54 0.45 1.64
CA TYR A 212 -6.75 0.00 2.32
C TYR A 212 -7.38 1.13 3.15
N GLY A 213 -6.55 1.89 3.89
CA GLY A 213 -6.99 3.07 4.62
C GLY A 213 -7.61 4.13 3.71
N ASP A 214 -6.91 4.52 2.64
CA ASP A 214 -7.38 5.50 1.67
C ASP A 214 -8.73 5.09 1.03
N MET A 215 -8.85 3.85 0.59
CA MET A 215 -10.10 3.34 0.01
C MET A 215 -11.27 3.39 1.02
N GLN A 216 -11.02 2.96 2.26
CA GLN A 216 -12.07 2.97 3.29
C GLN A 216 -12.49 4.40 3.66
N MET A 217 -11.55 5.34 3.80
CA MET A 217 -11.85 6.74 4.08
C MET A 217 -12.68 7.39 2.96
N ILE A 218 -12.40 7.07 1.70
CA ILE A 218 -13.19 7.51 0.55
C ILE A 218 -14.62 6.93 0.61
N CYS A 219 -14.75 5.65 0.97
CA CYS A 219 -16.07 5.03 1.17
C CYS A 219 -16.85 5.68 2.32
N GLU A 220 -16.19 6.07 3.41
CA GLU A 220 -16.83 6.78 4.53
C GLU A 220 -17.28 8.19 4.12
N ALA A 221 -16.49 8.90 3.32
CA ALA A 221 -16.88 10.19 2.75
C ALA A 221 -18.11 10.05 1.83
N TYR A 222 -18.12 9.03 0.98
CA TYR A 222 -19.26 8.68 0.12
C TYR A 222 -20.51 8.38 0.96
N ASP A 223 -20.42 7.51 1.97
CA ASP A 223 -21.55 7.09 2.81
C ASP A 223 -22.16 8.26 3.61
N LEU A 224 -21.30 9.15 4.15
CA LEU A 224 -21.73 10.39 4.80
C LEU A 224 -22.54 11.31 3.85
N MET A 225 -22.04 11.50 2.64
CA MET A 225 -22.72 12.35 1.64
C MET A 225 -24.05 11.71 1.18
N GLN A 226 -24.09 10.40 1.01
CA GLN A 226 -25.29 9.68 0.62
C GLN A 226 -26.35 9.70 1.73
N ARG A 227 -26.00 9.24 2.95
CA ARG A 227 -26.94 9.04 4.05
C ARG A 227 -27.41 10.33 4.72
N LEU A 228 -26.51 11.30 4.91
CA LEU A 228 -26.83 12.52 5.65
C LEU A 228 -27.28 13.66 4.72
N LEU A 229 -26.71 13.72 3.51
CA LEU A 229 -26.99 14.84 2.60
C LEU A 229 -27.94 14.46 1.47
N ASP A 230 -28.29 13.18 1.33
CA ASP A 230 -29.15 12.64 0.28
C ASP A 230 -28.66 13.03 -1.13
N LEU A 231 -27.32 12.97 -1.32
CA LEU A 231 -26.71 13.27 -2.60
C LEU A 231 -26.73 12.02 -3.49
N THR A 232 -27.01 12.24 -4.77
CA THR A 232 -26.94 11.20 -5.79
C THR A 232 -25.49 10.82 -6.12
N PRO A 233 -25.21 9.62 -6.64
CA PRO A 233 -23.88 9.24 -7.11
C PRO A 233 -23.29 10.25 -8.10
N LEU A 234 -24.07 10.80 -9.02
CA LEU A 234 -23.61 11.79 -9.98
C LEU A 234 -23.14 13.10 -9.30
N GLU A 235 -23.93 13.62 -8.35
CA GLU A 235 -23.54 14.82 -7.58
C GLU A 235 -22.27 14.58 -6.77
N MET A 236 -22.15 13.40 -6.13
CA MET A 236 -20.93 13.02 -5.41
C MET A 236 -19.73 12.87 -6.35
N GLY A 237 -19.94 12.32 -7.56
CA GLY A 237 -18.90 12.24 -8.59
C GLY A 237 -18.36 13.60 -9.00
N GLU A 238 -19.22 14.65 -9.08
CA GLU A 238 -18.76 16.02 -9.34
C GLU A 238 -17.99 16.61 -8.14
N ILE A 239 -18.40 16.30 -6.91
CA ILE A 239 -17.70 16.73 -5.69
C ILE A 239 -16.31 16.10 -5.64
N PHE A 240 -16.17 14.79 -5.85
CA PHE A 240 -14.86 14.13 -5.88
C PHE A 240 -13.97 14.65 -7.03
N ASN A 241 -14.54 14.90 -8.20
CA ASN A 241 -13.83 15.53 -9.32
C ASN A 241 -13.32 16.94 -8.99
N ASP A 242 -14.07 17.70 -8.19
CA ASP A 242 -13.60 19.01 -7.71
C ASP A 242 -12.51 18.87 -6.64
N TRP A 243 -12.65 17.93 -5.71
CA TRP A 243 -11.61 17.62 -4.72
C TRP A 243 -10.29 17.17 -5.36
N ASN A 244 -10.36 16.48 -6.51
CA ASN A 244 -9.16 16.04 -7.25
C ASN A 244 -8.36 17.19 -7.89
N LYS A 245 -8.87 18.41 -7.90
CA LYS A 245 -8.14 19.61 -8.35
C LYS A 245 -7.33 20.29 -7.25
N GLY A 246 -7.40 19.78 -6.03
CA GLY A 246 -6.81 20.40 -4.83
C GLY A 246 -5.91 19.47 -4.04
N SER A 247 -5.92 19.64 -2.71
CA SER A 247 -5.07 18.86 -1.79
C SER A 247 -5.36 17.35 -1.76
N LEU A 248 -6.51 16.93 -2.24
CA LEU A 248 -6.91 15.52 -2.35
C LEU A 248 -6.61 14.89 -3.72
N ASP A 249 -5.94 15.64 -4.63
CA ASP A 249 -5.51 15.11 -5.93
C ASP A 249 -4.80 13.77 -5.75
N SER A 250 -5.44 12.72 -6.25
CA SER A 250 -4.93 11.34 -6.16
C SER A 250 -5.66 10.41 -7.13
N PHE A 251 -4.99 9.32 -7.50
CA PHE A 251 -5.57 8.28 -8.36
C PHE A 251 -6.89 7.73 -7.81
N LEU A 252 -6.96 7.45 -6.50
CA LEU A 252 -8.18 6.90 -5.90
C LEU A 252 -9.35 7.90 -5.91
N ILE A 253 -9.11 9.19 -5.74
CA ILE A 253 -10.14 10.23 -5.87
C ILE A 253 -10.60 10.37 -7.33
N GLU A 254 -9.65 10.34 -8.27
CA GLU A 254 -9.91 10.39 -9.72
C GLU A 254 -10.84 9.26 -10.15
N ILE A 255 -10.48 8.01 -9.86
CA ILE A 255 -11.31 6.86 -10.24
C ILE A 255 -12.64 6.81 -9.47
N THR A 256 -12.70 7.34 -8.25
CA THR A 256 -13.96 7.45 -7.49
C THR A 256 -14.93 8.38 -8.21
N ALA A 257 -14.46 9.53 -8.69
CA ALA A 257 -15.26 10.47 -9.46
C ALA A 257 -15.81 9.84 -10.76
N ASP A 258 -15.00 9.04 -11.43
CA ASP A 258 -15.39 8.34 -12.66
C ASP A 258 -16.40 7.22 -12.39
N ILE A 259 -16.12 6.37 -11.39
CA ILE A 259 -17.02 5.28 -10.96
C ILE A 259 -18.41 5.81 -10.60
N LEU A 260 -18.49 6.91 -9.86
CA LEU A 260 -19.76 7.49 -9.40
C LEU A 260 -20.60 8.09 -10.55
N LYS A 261 -19.96 8.47 -11.66
CA LYS A 261 -20.64 8.95 -12.88
C LYS A 261 -21.04 7.83 -13.82
N GLN A 262 -20.50 6.62 -13.63
CA GLN A 262 -20.76 5.49 -14.50
C GLN A 262 -22.19 4.97 -14.33
N ALA A 263 -22.90 4.81 -15.44
CA ALA A 263 -24.19 4.10 -15.48
C ALA A 263 -23.96 2.60 -15.72
N ASP A 264 -24.74 1.76 -15.05
CA ASP A 264 -24.75 0.32 -15.33
C ASP A 264 -25.27 0.05 -16.76
N PRO A 265 -24.49 -0.66 -17.61
CA PRO A 265 -24.84 -0.86 -19.01
C PRO A 265 -26.09 -1.73 -19.23
N ARG A 266 -26.54 -2.46 -18.20
CA ARG A 266 -27.72 -3.34 -18.31
C ARG A 266 -29.00 -2.65 -17.84
N THR A 267 -28.92 -1.82 -16.80
CA THR A 267 -30.11 -1.25 -16.15
C THR A 267 -30.24 0.25 -16.32
N GLY A 268 -29.18 0.95 -16.70
CA GLY A 268 -29.09 2.41 -16.78
C GLY A 268 -29.08 3.12 -15.42
N LYS A 269 -29.10 2.38 -14.30
CA LYS A 269 -28.96 2.93 -12.95
C LYS A 269 -27.49 3.29 -12.66
N PRO A 270 -27.20 4.11 -11.64
CA PRO A 270 -25.82 4.30 -11.21
C PRO A 270 -25.11 2.96 -10.96
N PHE A 271 -23.93 2.78 -11.52
CA PHE A 271 -23.21 1.49 -11.44
C PHE A 271 -22.92 1.10 -9.98
N VAL A 272 -22.55 2.07 -9.14
CA VAL A 272 -22.25 1.84 -7.73
C VAL A 272 -23.42 1.25 -6.95
N ASP A 273 -24.66 1.56 -7.33
CA ASP A 273 -25.87 1.04 -6.68
C ASP A 273 -26.16 -0.43 -7.04
N ILE A 274 -25.53 -0.96 -8.09
CA ILE A 274 -25.67 -2.34 -8.54
C ILE A 274 -24.56 -3.24 -7.93
N VAL A 275 -23.46 -2.65 -7.50
CA VAL A 275 -22.35 -3.39 -6.89
C VAL A 275 -22.75 -3.85 -5.48
N LEU A 276 -22.56 -5.14 -5.19
CA LEU A 276 -22.82 -5.69 -3.86
C LEU A 276 -21.79 -5.12 -2.85
N ASP A 277 -22.28 -4.69 -1.69
CA ASP A 277 -21.50 -4.07 -0.61
C ASP A 277 -20.68 -5.09 0.21
N THR A 278 -19.94 -5.96 -0.49
CA THR A 278 -18.97 -6.91 0.08
C THR A 278 -17.61 -6.69 -0.56
N ALA A 279 -16.61 -6.35 0.25
CA ALA A 279 -15.27 -6.04 -0.24
C ALA A 279 -14.30 -7.21 0.00
N GLY A 280 -13.70 -7.72 -1.08
CA GLY A 280 -12.66 -8.73 -1.02
C GLY A 280 -11.29 -8.17 -0.57
N GLN A 281 -10.37 -9.07 -0.20
CA GLN A 281 -8.98 -8.72 0.11
C GLN A 281 -8.03 -9.86 -0.29
N LYS A 282 -6.77 -9.48 -0.63
CA LYS A 282 -5.71 -10.44 -0.97
C LYS A 282 -4.70 -10.67 0.17
N GLY A 283 -4.91 -10.08 1.34
CA GLY A 283 -4.15 -10.31 2.57
C GLY A 283 -3.08 -9.27 2.91
N THR A 284 -2.63 -8.41 1.99
CA THR A 284 -1.55 -7.43 2.26
C THR A 284 -1.91 -6.41 3.36
N GLY A 285 -3.12 -5.87 3.37
CA GLY A 285 -3.60 -5.00 4.46
C GLY A 285 -3.65 -5.73 5.82
N LYS A 286 -4.10 -7.00 5.82
CA LYS A 286 -4.05 -7.85 7.01
C LYS A 286 -2.61 -8.03 7.51
N TRP A 287 -1.65 -8.31 6.61
CA TRP A 287 -0.25 -8.47 7.01
C TRP A 287 0.32 -7.18 7.61
N THR A 288 -0.03 -6.02 7.04
CA THR A 288 0.36 -4.70 7.60
C THR A 288 -0.17 -4.54 9.03
N SER A 289 -1.46 -4.83 9.25
CA SER A 289 -2.10 -4.72 10.58
C SER A 289 -1.49 -5.68 11.60
N VAL A 290 -1.28 -6.94 11.23
CA VAL A 290 -0.67 -7.95 12.10
C VAL A 290 0.76 -7.55 12.44
N ASN A 291 1.55 -7.12 11.46
CA ASN A 291 2.92 -6.71 11.70
C ASN A 291 3.01 -5.43 12.56
N ALA A 292 2.09 -4.48 12.39
CA ALA A 292 2.01 -3.31 13.26
C ALA A 292 1.78 -3.71 14.73
N LEU A 293 0.90 -4.69 14.97
CA LEU A 293 0.67 -5.25 16.33
C LEU A 293 1.91 -5.98 16.86
N ASP A 294 2.54 -6.82 16.04
CA ASP A 294 3.75 -7.56 16.41
C ASP A 294 4.91 -6.62 16.80
N MET A 295 5.02 -5.48 16.12
CA MET A 295 6.04 -4.46 16.37
C MET A 295 5.65 -3.41 17.42
N GLY A 296 4.41 -3.45 17.94
CA GLY A 296 3.92 -2.45 18.87
C GLY A 296 3.73 -1.06 18.27
N VAL A 297 3.52 -0.97 16.94
CA VAL A 297 3.30 0.29 16.23
C VAL A 297 1.80 0.60 16.14
N PRO A 298 1.35 1.79 16.58
CA PRO A 298 -0.05 2.16 16.49
C PRO A 298 -0.45 2.51 15.04
N ALA A 299 -1.06 1.56 14.34
CA ALA A 299 -1.61 1.73 12.99
C ALA A 299 -3.14 1.46 12.95
N PRO A 300 -3.95 2.15 13.77
CA PRO A 300 -5.37 1.86 13.89
C PRO A 300 -6.14 2.11 12.58
N THR A 301 -5.81 3.14 11.81
CA THR A 301 -6.53 3.48 10.58
C THR A 301 -6.43 2.35 9.53
N VAL A 302 -5.24 1.77 9.36
CA VAL A 302 -5.03 0.62 8.46
C VAL A 302 -5.80 -0.61 8.97
N SER A 303 -5.77 -0.85 10.28
CA SER A 303 -6.45 -1.99 10.89
C SER A 303 -7.97 -1.89 10.81
N GLU A 304 -8.54 -0.70 11.03
CA GLU A 304 -9.97 -0.45 10.87
C GLU A 304 -10.44 -0.66 9.43
N ALA A 305 -9.64 -0.28 8.44
CA ALA A 305 -9.96 -0.55 7.05
C ALA A 305 -10.02 -2.07 6.73
N VAL A 306 -9.19 -2.89 7.39
CA VAL A 306 -9.26 -4.35 7.27
C VAL A 306 -10.51 -4.88 7.96
N PHE A 307 -10.83 -4.41 9.17
CA PHE A 307 -12.05 -4.81 9.90
C PHE A 307 -13.32 -4.38 9.16
N ALA A 308 -13.35 -3.21 8.54
CA ALA A 308 -14.47 -2.77 7.71
C ALA A 308 -14.73 -3.75 6.54
N ARG A 309 -13.68 -4.24 5.86
CA ARG A 309 -13.83 -5.30 4.84
C ARG A 309 -14.34 -6.61 5.44
N CYS A 310 -13.85 -7.02 6.61
CA CYS A 310 -14.35 -8.21 7.31
C CYS A 310 -15.85 -8.07 7.65
N LEU A 311 -16.25 -6.91 8.16
CA LEU A 311 -17.65 -6.61 8.47
C LEU A 311 -18.52 -6.59 7.20
N SER A 312 -18.00 -6.07 6.10
CA SER A 312 -18.73 -6.08 4.82
C SER A 312 -19.04 -7.50 4.32
N ALA A 313 -18.17 -8.45 4.60
CA ALA A 313 -18.30 -9.83 4.14
C ALA A 313 -19.43 -10.64 4.81
N VAL A 314 -19.92 -10.22 5.99
CA VAL A 314 -21.03 -10.88 6.68
C VAL A 314 -22.40 -10.27 6.28
N LYS A 315 -22.65 -10.19 4.97
CA LYS A 315 -23.80 -9.47 4.38
C LYS A 315 -25.14 -9.95 4.91
N GLU A 316 -25.39 -11.25 4.92
CA GLU A 316 -26.66 -11.84 5.33
C GLU A 316 -26.92 -11.59 6.82
N GLU A 317 -25.89 -11.65 7.65
CA GLU A 317 -25.98 -11.35 9.08
C GLU A 317 -26.32 -9.87 9.31
N ARG A 318 -25.67 -8.94 8.55
CA ARG A 318 -25.96 -7.50 8.64
C ARG A 318 -27.41 -7.19 8.25
N VAL A 319 -27.93 -7.80 7.18
CA VAL A 319 -29.32 -7.64 6.76
C VAL A 319 -30.29 -8.14 7.85
N ALA A 320 -30.00 -9.26 8.48
CA ALA A 320 -30.81 -9.76 9.61
C ALA A 320 -30.73 -8.82 10.81
N ALA A 321 -29.54 -8.33 11.15
CA ALA A 321 -29.30 -7.43 12.27
C ALA A 321 -30.05 -6.08 12.11
N GLU A 322 -30.12 -5.52 10.91
CA GLU A 322 -30.82 -4.27 10.61
C GLU A 322 -32.30 -4.32 11.02
N SER A 323 -32.96 -5.49 10.90
CA SER A 323 -34.35 -5.67 11.29
C SER A 323 -34.58 -5.77 12.81
N VAL A 324 -33.51 -5.94 13.61
CA VAL A 324 -33.58 -6.22 15.05
C VAL A 324 -32.95 -5.11 15.89
N LEU A 325 -31.88 -4.50 15.40
CA LEU A 325 -31.12 -3.47 16.11
C LEU A 325 -31.66 -2.09 15.75
N SER A 326 -32.01 -1.29 16.76
CA SER A 326 -32.44 0.10 16.55
C SER A 326 -31.23 1.03 16.44
N GLY A 327 -31.37 2.11 15.67
CA GLY A 327 -30.40 3.19 15.52
C GLY A 327 -31.08 4.54 15.38
N PRO A 328 -30.32 5.66 15.35
CA PRO A 328 -30.88 6.98 15.09
C PRO A 328 -31.34 7.13 13.63
N GLU A 329 -32.22 8.09 13.39
CA GLU A 329 -32.59 8.48 12.02
C GLU A 329 -31.46 9.26 11.35
N HIS A 330 -31.26 9.03 10.05
CA HIS A 330 -30.30 9.74 9.23
C HIS A 330 -30.90 11.08 8.74
N SER A 331 -31.06 12.06 9.64
CA SER A 331 -31.61 13.37 9.28
C SER A 331 -30.61 14.48 9.59
N PHE A 332 -30.01 15.06 8.56
CA PHE A 332 -29.08 16.18 8.71
C PHE A 332 -29.79 17.50 8.45
N SER A 333 -29.78 18.40 9.44
CA SER A 333 -30.46 19.72 9.36
C SER A 333 -29.49 20.89 9.15
N GLY A 334 -28.20 20.65 8.99
CA GLY A 334 -27.17 21.67 8.80
C GLY A 334 -27.02 22.15 7.35
N ASP A 335 -26.10 23.08 7.14
CA ASP A 335 -25.70 23.51 5.79
C ASP A 335 -24.94 22.38 5.08
N LYS A 336 -25.52 21.86 4.00
CA LYS A 336 -24.97 20.75 3.21
C LYS A 336 -23.63 21.12 2.57
N VAL A 337 -23.47 22.34 2.06
CA VAL A 337 -22.26 22.79 1.38
C VAL A 337 -21.11 22.88 2.36
N GLU A 338 -21.35 23.46 3.53
CA GLU A 338 -20.34 23.53 4.59
C GLU A 338 -20.00 22.14 5.15
N PHE A 339 -20.96 21.22 5.18
CA PHE A 339 -20.67 19.85 5.64
C PHE A 339 -19.87 19.04 4.60
N VAL A 340 -20.10 19.22 3.31
CA VAL A 340 -19.26 18.65 2.25
C VAL A 340 -17.80 19.12 2.38
N LYS A 341 -17.58 20.43 2.68
CA LYS A 341 -16.24 20.94 2.98
C LYS A 341 -15.64 20.29 4.22
N ALA A 342 -16.46 20.08 5.25
CA ALA A 342 -16.00 19.43 6.48
C ALA A 342 -15.60 17.95 6.21
N ILE A 343 -16.34 17.22 5.40
CA ILE A 343 -15.99 15.85 4.98
C ILE A 343 -14.67 15.84 4.21
N ARG A 344 -14.45 16.77 3.28
CA ARG A 344 -13.17 16.94 2.57
C ARG A 344 -12.00 17.11 3.55
N ASP A 345 -12.16 17.99 4.51
CA ASP A 345 -11.13 18.29 5.50
C ASP A 345 -10.86 17.09 6.43
N ALA A 346 -11.92 16.35 6.81
CA ALA A 346 -11.81 15.12 7.57
C ALA A 346 -11.05 14.02 6.79
N LEU A 347 -11.37 13.86 5.50
CA LEU A 347 -10.69 12.93 4.61
C LEU A 347 -9.20 13.26 4.51
N TYR A 348 -8.85 14.54 4.32
CA TYR A 348 -7.46 14.95 4.20
C TYR A 348 -6.67 14.73 5.48
N CYS A 349 -7.22 15.11 6.66
CA CYS A 349 -6.58 14.88 7.96
C CYS A 349 -6.38 13.38 8.24
N SER A 350 -7.39 12.57 7.96
CA SER A 350 -7.33 11.12 8.18
C SER A 350 -6.32 10.45 7.25
N LYS A 351 -6.23 10.91 6.00
CA LYS A 351 -5.24 10.48 5.03
C LYS A 351 -3.82 10.76 5.52
N ILE A 352 -3.53 11.98 6.02
CA ILE A 352 -2.24 12.32 6.64
C ILE A 352 -1.90 11.33 7.76
N CYS A 353 -2.85 11.03 8.65
CA CYS A 353 -2.63 10.07 9.74
C CYS A 353 -2.34 8.65 9.23
N SER A 354 -3.04 8.18 8.20
CA SER A 354 -2.82 6.85 7.60
C SER A 354 -1.40 6.70 7.06
N TYR A 355 -0.91 7.73 6.34
CA TYR A 355 0.47 7.73 5.85
C TYR A 355 1.47 7.86 7.01
N ALA A 356 1.22 8.71 8.00
CA ALA A 356 2.07 8.83 9.19
C ALA A 356 2.23 7.48 9.91
N GLN A 357 1.17 6.71 10.05
CA GLN A 357 1.19 5.36 10.62
C GLN A 357 2.01 4.38 9.76
N GLY A 358 1.85 4.43 8.44
CA GLY A 358 2.62 3.59 7.51
C GLY A 358 4.12 3.89 7.54
N PHE A 359 4.51 5.16 7.55
CA PHE A 359 5.92 5.57 7.66
C PHE A 359 6.51 5.25 9.03
N GLN A 360 5.73 5.37 10.10
CA GLN A 360 6.16 4.94 11.43
C GLN A 360 6.40 3.42 11.48
N LEU A 361 5.54 2.63 10.83
CA LEU A 361 5.73 1.18 10.74
C LEU A 361 7.00 0.81 9.96
N MET A 362 7.28 1.48 8.84
CA MET A 362 8.53 1.27 8.08
C MET A 362 9.76 1.66 8.91
N ARG A 363 9.68 2.69 9.73
CA ARG A 363 10.75 3.10 10.62
C ARG A 363 11.07 2.05 11.68
N GLU A 364 10.06 1.43 12.30
CA GLU A 364 10.29 0.33 13.23
C GLU A 364 10.83 -0.92 12.53
N ALA A 365 10.34 -1.21 11.32
CA ALA A 365 10.89 -2.30 10.53
C ALA A 365 12.37 -2.08 10.16
N GLN A 366 12.78 -0.85 9.89
CA GLN A 366 14.17 -0.50 9.67
C GLN A 366 15.04 -0.93 10.87
N ASN A 367 14.57 -0.66 12.09
CA ASN A 367 15.28 -1.04 13.31
C ASN A 367 15.28 -2.56 13.54
N GLU A 368 14.14 -3.22 13.32
CA GLU A 368 13.98 -4.65 13.56
C GLU A 368 14.79 -5.51 12.58
N TYR A 369 14.86 -5.09 11.30
CA TYR A 369 15.51 -5.88 10.23
C TYR A 369 16.91 -5.35 9.83
N ASP A 370 17.42 -4.32 10.51
CA ASP A 370 18.70 -3.67 10.21
C ASP A 370 18.74 -3.17 8.74
N TRP A 371 17.67 -2.45 8.34
CA TRP A 371 17.58 -1.82 7.02
C TRP A 371 17.91 -0.34 7.08
N GLU A 372 18.41 0.20 5.98
CA GLU A 372 18.60 1.64 5.77
C GLU A 372 17.57 2.11 4.74
N LEU A 373 16.36 2.50 5.20
CA LEU A 373 15.27 2.94 4.32
C LEU A 373 15.34 4.46 4.07
N ASN A 374 15.34 4.86 2.81
CA ASN A 374 15.19 6.27 2.43
C ASN A 374 13.71 6.64 2.27
N PHE A 375 13.09 7.17 3.32
CA PHE A 375 11.66 7.48 3.34
C PHE A 375 11.26 8.56 2.33
N GLY A 376 12.13 9.54 2.06
CA GLY A 376 11.91 10.55 1.03
C GLY A 376 11.84 9.94 -0.36
N GLU A 377 12.77 9.04 -0.68
CA GLU A 377 12.79 8.32 -1.94
C GLU A 377 11.62 7.32 -2.07
N ILE A 378 11.24 6.64 -0.98
CA ILE A 378 10.05 5.78 -0.96
C ILE A 378 8.80 6.60 -1.30
N ALA A 379 8.61 7.78 -0.70
CA ALA A 379 7.50 8.66 -1.06
C ALA A 379 7.58 9.12 -2.52
N GLN A 380 8.78 9.37 -3.01
CA GLN A 380 9.05 9.82 -4.38
C GLN A 380 8.63 8.78 -5.43
N ILE A 381 8.96 7.51 -5.23
CA ILE A 381 8.59 6.45 -6.18
C ILE A 381 7.09 6.12 -6.16
N TRP A 382 6.33 6.56 -5.16
CA TRP A 382 4.88 6.40 -5.11
C TRP A 382 4.11 7.51 -5.84
N ARG A 383 4.79 8.54 -6.36
CA ARG A 383 4.15 9.68 -7.05
C ARG A 383 3.59 9.34 -8.44
N GLY A 384 4.01 8.25 -9.06
CA GLY A 384 3.49 7.76 -10.34
C GLY A 384 3.40 6.25 -10.38
N GLY A 385 2.52 5.72 -11.23
CA GLY A 385 2.40 4.27 -11.45
C GLY A 385 1.98 3.45 -10.25
N CYS A 386 1.28 4.02 -9.28
CA CYS A 386 0.78 3.27 -8.14
C CYS A 386 -0.64 3.71 -7.72
N ILE A 387 -1.33 2.83 -7.01
CA ILE A 387 -2.72 3.04 -6.58
C ILE A 387 -2.85 4.19 -5.56
N ILE A 388 -1.83 4.44 -4.75
CA ILE A 388 -1.84 5.53 -3.77
C ILE A 388 -1.20 6.83 -4.28
N ARG A 389 -0.95 6.95 -5.59
CA ARG A 389 -0.48 8.19 -6.19
C ARG A 389 -1.30 9.38 -5.68
N ALA A 390 -0.63 10.38 -5.12
CA ALA A 390 -1.27 11.57 -4.56
C ALA A 390 -0.33 12.78 -4.59
N ALA A 391 -0.91 13.98 -4.77
CA ALA A 391 -0.14 15.23 -4.82
C ALA A 391 0.67 15.48 -3.54
N PHE A 392 0.16 15.11 -2.36
CA PHE A 392 0.87 15.36 -1.10
C PHE A 392 2.08 14.43 -0.85
N LEU A 393 2.31 13.38 -1.66
CA LEU A 393 3.53 12.56 -1.58
C LEU A 393 4.80 13.40 -1.81
N GLN A 394 4.72 14.42 -2.66
CA GLN A 394 5.79 15.40 -2.80
C GLN A 394 6.10 16.10 -1.46
N LYS A 395 5.07 16.39 -0.65
CA LYS A 395 5.26 16.99 0.68
C LYS A 395 5.89 16.04 1.70
N ILE A 396 5.66 14.74 1.55
CA ILE A 396 6.36 13.72 2.35
C ILE A 396 7.84 13.65 1.95
N THR A 397 8.15 13.63 0.65
CA THR A 397 9.54 13.70 0.16
C THR A 397 10.25 14.92 0.74
N GLU A 398 9.67 16.11 0.60
CA GLU A 398 10.22 17.37 1.15
C GLU A 398 10.39 17.34 2.68
N ALA A 399 9.49 16.67 3.41
CA ALA A 399 9.58 16.54 4.86
C ALA A 399 10.82 15.74 5.29
N TYR A 400 11.05 14.60 4.64
CA TYR A 400 12.23 13.77 4.94
C TYR A 400 13.54 14.32 4.36
N GLU A 401 13.50 15.15 3.31
CA GLU A 401 14.66 15.92 2.85
C GLU A 401 15.06 16.99 3.88
N ARG A 402 14.08 17.63 4.54
CA ARG A 402 14.34 18.60 5.62
C ARG A 402 14.85 17.93 6.89
N ASP A 403 14.28 16.80 7.25
CA ASP A 403 14.63 16.04 8.46
C ASP A 403 14.57 14.53 8.19
N PRO A 404 15.68 13.90 7.77
CA PRO A 404 15.74 12.46 7.58
C PRO A 404 15.44 11.64 8.84
N SER A 405 15.55 12.25 10.03
CA SER A 405 15.28 11.63 11.33
C SER A 405 13.83 11.88 11.83
N LEU A 406 13.00 12.53 11.05
CA LEU A 406 11.62 12.89 11.41
C LEU A 406 10.85 11.70 12.02
N ALA A 407 10.49 11.83 13.28
CA ALA A 407 9.88 10.74 14.04
C ALA A 407 8.48 10.36 13.54
N ASN A 408 7.72 11.36 13.06
CA ASN A 408 6.38 11.18 12.57
C ASN A 408 6.01 12.35 11.64
N LEU A 409 5.31 12.09 10.55
CA LEU A 409 4.88 13.13 9.60
C LEU A 409 4.04 14.23 10.25
N LEU A 410 3.29 13.93 11.31
CA LEU A 410 2.49 14.90 12.05
C LEU A 410 3.33 16.04 12.68
N LEU A 411 4.63 15.84 12.86
CA LEU A 411 5.55 16.83 13.43
C LEU A 411 6.14 17.76 12.37
N ASP A 412 6.08 17.39 11.09
CA ASP A 412 6.52 18.27 10.01
C ASP A 412 5.63 19.50 9.90
N PRO A 413 6.21 20.70 9.67
CA PRO A 413 5.45 21.96 9.64
C PRO A 413 4.27 21.96 8.66
N TYR A 414 4.44 21.38 7.45
CA TYR A 414 3.37 21.34 6.46
C TYR A 414 2.17 20.52 6.94
N PHE A 415 2.40 19.31 7.45
CA PHE A 415 1.34 18.42 7.89
C PHE A 415 0.69 18.90 9.18
N ARG A 416 1.49 19.40 10.13
CA ARG A 416 1.02 20.00 11.37
C ARG A 416 0.05 21.16 11.09
N ASP A 417 0.44 22.10 10.23
CA ASP A 417 -0.33 23.30 9.93
C ASP A 417 -1.58 22.97 9.11
N SER A 418 -1.49 21.99 8.20
CA SER A 418 -2.65 21.47 7.45
C SER A 418 -3.72 20.87 8.38
N ILE A 419 -3.32 20.04 9.34
CA ILE A 419 -4.26 19.47 10.32
C ILE A 419 -4.78 20.55 11.25
N ALA A 420 -3.94 21.48 11.71
CA ALA A 420 -4.37 22.57 12.58
C ALA A 420 -5.49 23.40 11.94
N ALA A 421 -5.42 23.67 10.64
CA ALA A 421 -6.43 24.40 9.89
C ALA A 421 -7.74 23.60 9.71
N ALA A 422 -7.68 22.28 9.58
CA ALA A 422 -8.79 21.42 9.18
C ALA A 422 -9.46 20.65 10.34
N GLN A 423 -8.79 20.47 11.49
CA GLN A 423 -9.24 19.58 12.56
C GLN A 423 -10.61 19.94 13.17
N ALA A 424 -11.03 21.18 13.13
CA ALA A 424 -12.35 21.58 13.65
C ALA A 424 -13.47 20.95 12.82
N ASN A 425 -13.31 20.95 11.49
CA ASN A 425 -14.24 20.29 10.57
C ASN A 425 -14.19 18.77 10.73
N TRP A 426 -13.01 18.19 10.88
CA TRP A 426 -12.84 16.76 11.12
C TRP A 426 -13.61 16.30 12.37
N ARG A 427 -13.47 17.01 13.49
CA ARG A 427 -14.21 16.72 14.75
C ARG A 427 -15.70 16.85 14.54
N LYS A 428 -16.16 17.87 13.82
CA LYS A 428 -17.56 18.05 13.48
C LYS A 428 -18.10 16.83 12.70
N VAL A 429 -17.37 16.34 11.71
CA VAL A 429 -17.77 15.16 10.94
C VAL A 429 -17.86 13.92 11.81
N VAL A 430 -16.87 13.65 12.68
CA VAL A 430 -16.89 12.49 13.56
C VAL A 430 -18.06 12.56 14.56
N ALA A 431 -18.29 13.72 15.16
CA ALA A 431 -19.40 13.92 16.08
C ALA A 431 -20.76 13.72 15.38
N THR A 432 -20.95 14.35 14.22
CA THR A 432 -22.19 14.24 13.44
C THR A 432 -22.46 12.80 13.00
N ALA A 433 -21.42 12.10 12.52
CA ALA A 433 -21.57 10.70 12.13
C ALA A 433 -22.02 9.81 13.30
N ALA A 434 -21.43 10.01 14.49
CA ALA A 434 -21.80 9.26 15.69
C ALA A 434 -23.25 9.58 16.13
N GLU A 435 -23.68 10.84 16.12
CA GLU A 435 -25.04 11.26 16.46
C GLU A 435 -26.09 10.66 15.51
N HIS A 436 -25.75 10.49 14.23
CA HIS A 436 -26.66 9.96 13.22
C HIS A 436 -26.43 8.48 12.88
N GLY A 437 -25.54 7.77 13.59
CA GLY A 437 -25.32 6.33 13.41
C GLY A 437 -24.69 5.95 12.06
N VAL A 438 -23.92 6.85 11.43
CA VAL A 438 -23.15 6.54 10.23
C VAL A 438 -21.78 5.98 10.62
N PRO A 439 -21.43 4.74 10.19
CA PRO A 439 -20.17 4.13 10.56
C PRO A 439 -18.99 4.76 9.79
N ILE A 440 -18.03 5.31 10.53
CA ILE A 440 -16.82 5.93 9.98
C ILE A 440 -15.57 5.48 10.74
N PRO A 441 -15.26 4.17 10.77
CA PRO A 441 -14.20 3.62 11.61
C PRO A 441 -12.83 4.22 11.31
N THR A 442 -12.50 4.52 10.06
CA THR A 442 -11.18 5.08 9.73
C THR A 442 -11.07 6.56 10.07
N PHE A 443 -12.09 7.38 9.84
CA PHE A 443 -12.09 8.79 10.28
C PHE A 443 -12.01 8.91 11.80
N ALA A 444 -12.76 8.06 12.52
CA ALA A 444 -12.80 8.06 13.98
C ALA A 444 -11.48 7.58 14.58
N SER A 445 -10.91 6.48 14.09
CA SER A 445 -9.64 5.96 14.59
C SER A 445 -8.45 6.86 14.25
N ALA A 446 -8.45 7.50 13.09
CA ALA A 446 -7.43 8.49 12.74
C ALA A 446 -7.47 9.70 13.68
N LEU A 447 -8.66 10.21 14.03
CA LEU A 447 -8.81 11.30 14.99
C LEU A 447 -8.36 10.87 16.40
N ALA A 448 -8.75 9.68 16.83
CA ALA A 448 -8.31 9.14 18.11
C ALA A 448 -6.78 8.96 18.18
N TYR A 449 -6.16 8.49 17.09
CA TYR A 449 -4.70 8.41 16.96
C TYR A 449 -4.05 9.79 17.08
N TYR A 450 -4.54 10.79 16.34
CA TYR A 450 -4.03 12.17 16.41
C TYR A 450 -4.12 12.74 17.81
N ASP A 451 -5.28 12.59 18.47
CA ASP A 451 -5.48 13.09 19.83
C ASP A 451 -4.61 12.37 20.86
N GLY A 452 -4.46 11.05 20.73
CA GLY A 452 -3.58 10.26 21.58
C GLY A 452 -2.10 10.61 21.36
N TYR A 453 -1.67 10.76 20.11
CA TYR A 453 -0.28 11.07 19.77
C TYR A 453 0.19 12.42 20.32
N ARG A 454 -0.68 13.43 20.32
CA ARG A 454 -0.38 14.76 20.89
C ARG A 454 -0.62 14.89 22.40
N CYS A 455 -1.03 13.81 23.08
CA CYS A 455 -1.35 13.83 24.50
C CYS A 455 -0.15 13.35 25.32
N ALA A 456 0.42 14.24 26.14
CA ALA A 456 1.58 13.91 26.97
C ALA A 456 1.26 12.90 28.08
N ARG A 457 0.01 12.83 28.54
CA ARG A 457 -0.44 11.91 29.59
C ARG A 457 -1.68 11.15 29.13
N LEU A 458 -1.52 9.89 28.88
CA LEU A 458 -2.60 8.98 28.48
C LEU A 458 -3.19 8.23 29.71
N PRO A 459 -4.43 7.72 29.61
CA PRO A 459 -5.09 7.00 30.69
C PRO A 459 -4.50 5.60 30.97
N GLN A 460 -3.46 5.20 30.22
CA GLN A 460 -2.76 3.93 30.41
C GLN A 460 -2.03 3.82 31.74
N ASN A 461 -1.87 4.90 32.47
CA ASN A 461 -1.44 4.89 33.86
C ASN A 461 -2.40 4.05 34.75
N LEU A 462 -3.70 4.18 34.55
CA LEU A 462 -4.69 3.34 35.26
C LEU A 462 -4.60 1.88 34.82
N LEU A 463 -4.45 1.64 33.51
CA LEU A 463 -4.27 0.28 32.97
C LEU A 463 -3.04 -0.40 33.58
N GLN A 464 -1.91 0.31 33.65
CA GLN A 464 -0.69 -0.24 34.25
C GLN A 464 -0.85 -0.49 35.77
N ALA A 465 -1.54 0.40 36.48
CA ALA A 465 -1.86 0.19 37.89
C ALA A 465 -2.79 -1.04 38.11
N GLN A 466 -3.75 -1.27 37.20
CA GLN A 466 -4.57 -2.48 37.22
C GLN A 466 -3.72 -3.74 37.01
N ARG A 467 -2.78 -3.72 36.06
CA ARG A 467 -1.86 -4.85 35.82
C ARG A 467 -0.98 -5.13 37.03
N ASP A 468 -0.53 -4.07 37.71
CA ASP A 468 0.23 -4.21 38.96
C ASP A 468 -0.63 -4.81 40.05
N TYR A 469 -1.89 -4.36 40.18
CA TYR A 469 -2.82 -4.86 41.20
C TYR A 469 -3.08 -6.37 41.10
N PHE A 470 -3.38 -6.88 39.91
CA PHE A 470 -3.78 -8.29 39.78
C PHE A 470 -2.62 -9.25 39.47
N GLY A 471 -1.46 -8.76 39.08
CA GLY A 471 -0.40 -9.62 38.57
C GLY A 471 1.01 -9.18 38.91
N ALA A 472 1.21 -8.18 39.77
CA ALA A 472 2.52 -7.61 40.13
C ALA A 472 3.36 -7.28 38.85
N HIS A 473 2.68 -6.73 37.83
CA HIS A 473 3.35 -6.43 36.54
C HIS A 473 4.17 -5.15 36.58
N THR A 474 4.39 -4.60 37.74
CA THR A 474 5.22 -3.43 38.04
C THR A 474 4.82 -2.16 37.25
N TYR A 475 5.31 -1.03 37.68
CA TYR A 475 5.13 0.25 37.00
C TYR A 475 6.37 1.13 37.19
N GLU A 476 6.59 2.07 36.26
CA GLU A 476 7.55 3.15 36.41
C GLU A 476 6.82 4.37 37.03
N ARG A 477 7.52 5.10 37.89
CA ARG A 477 6.99 6.32 38.51
C ARG A 477 7.28 7.54 37.65
N THR A 478 6.43 8.58 37.76
CA THR A 478 6.63 9.86 37.07
C THR A 478 7.62 10.78 37.76
N ASP A 479 7.99 10.48 39.00
CA ASP A 479 8.91 11.22 39.86
C ASP A 479 10.24 10.48 40.10
N GLU A 480 10.50 9.42 39.33
CA GLU A 480 11.71 8.65 39.31
C GLU A 480 12.30 8.54 37.89
N GLU A 481 13.56 8.13 37.79
CA GLU A 481 14.22 7.90 36.49
C GLU A 481 13.59 6.71 35.75
N ARG A 482 13.52 6.80 34.42
CA ARG A 482 13.05 5.71 33.58
C ARG A 482 13.90 4.46 33.75
N GLY A 483 13.26 3.30 33.74
CA GLY A 483 13.89 1.99 33.94
C GLY A 483 13.88 1.51 35.39
N ASN A 484 13.45 2.32 36.35
CA ASN A 484 13.19 1.90 37.73
C ASN A 484 11.74 1.42 37.85
N PHE A 485 11.57 0.18 38.28
CA PHE A 485 10.26 -0.46 38.37
C PHE A 485 9.84 -0.65 39.83
N PHE A 486 8.56 -0.51 40.08
CA PHE A 486 7.94 -0.55 41.39
C PHE A 486 6.70 -1.43 41.38
N HIS A 487 6.33 -1.94 42.54
CA HIS A 487 5.14 -2.73 42.80
C HIS A 487 4.52 -2.35 44.15
N ILE A 488 3.20 -2.24 44.23
CA ILE A 488 2.50 -2.12 45.52
C ILE A 488 2.17 -3.52 46.01
N ASP A 489 2.48 -3.83 47.29
CA ASP A 489 2.04 -5.06 47.90
C ASP A 489 0.53 -4.97 48.25
N TRP A 490 -0.28 -5.21 47.23
CA TRP A 490 -1.73 -5.02 47.28
C TRP A 490 -2.45 -5.90 48.29
N PRO A 491 -2.04 -7.16 48.53
CA PRO A 491 -2.67 -8.03 49.56
C PRO A 491 -2.45 -7.56 50.99
N GLU A 492 -1.34 -6.89 51.25
CA GLU A 492 -1.00 -6.41 52.59
C GLU A 492 -1.78 -5.15 52.97
N SER A 493 -2.13 -5.03 54.27
CA SER A 493 -2.93 -3.90 54.74
C SER A 493 -2.21 -2.55 54.63
N GLU A 494 -0.89 -2.54 54.76
CA GLU A 494 -0.06 -1.33 54.68
C GLU A 494 0.22 -0.91 53.23
N ARG A 495 0.05 -1.81 52.24
CA ARG A 495 0.27 -1.55 50.82
C ARG A 495 1.59 -0.85 50.54
N VAL A 496 2.68 -1.41 51.06
CA VAL A 496 4.03 -0.85 50.88
C VAL A 496 4.45 -0.93 49.42
N GLU A 497 5.10 0.11 48.94
CA GLU A 497 5.75 0.09 47.62
C GLU A 497 7.10 -0.61 47.69
N LEU A 498 7.33 -1.55 46.80
CA LEU A 498 8.56 -2.33 46.69
C LEU A 498 9.26 -1.91 45.38
N ALA A 499 10.56 -1.62 45.45
CA ALA A 499 11.38 -1.49 44.26
C ALA A 499 11.76 -2.88 43.72
N THR A 500 11.68 -3.11 42.42
CA THR A 500 11.86 -4.43 41.75
C THR A 500 13.02 -4.41 40.79
#